data_c9aa443baf04ceb682e6ef9d6ed8e829
#
_entry.id   c9aa443baf04ceb682e6ef9d6ed8e829
#
_cell.length_a   1.000
_cell.length_b   1.000
_cell.length_c   1.000
_cell.angle_alpha   90.00
_cell.angle_beta   90.00
_cell.angle_gamma   90.00
#
_symmetry.space_group_name_H-M   'P 1'
#
loop_
_entity.id
_entity.type
_entity.pdbx_description
1 polymer ?
#
loop_
_entity_poly.entity_id
_entity_poly.type
_entity_poly.pdbx_seq_one_letter_code
_entity_poly.pdbx_strand_id
1 'polypeptide(L)'
;MGEDAWRDFGSWPPPGYSPVRFRLRAGGTLSAADPGAPGVPAASGAEAEPAPDRYRYDPADPTPAVGGVRMVRDSGRRDNTALEARPDVLTYTTGPLEADTEVIGEVSAEIWFSSSLAYADVFVRLCDVGPRGRSWNVCDGLTSLTGADEVAKATVRLWPTAYRFKRGHRIRVHVSSGAFPRYARNTGTGEPHATAARLLPADQCVYHDPARPSAVILPVRDA
;
A
#
# COMPACT_ATOMS: atom_id res chain seq x y z
N MET A 1 3.34 18.14 4.14
CA MET A 1 4.59 17.35 4.26
C MET A 1 5.22 17.26 2.87
N GLY A 2 6.52 16.94 2.75
CA GLY A 2 7.24 16.94 1.48
C GLY A 2 7.70 18.32 1.01
N GLU A 3 6.97 19.36 1.33
CA GLU A 3 7.29 20.76 1.03
C GLU A 3 7.83 21.52 2.24
N ASP A 4 7.64 20.99 3.47
CA ASP A 4 7.99 21.61 4.74
C ASP A 4 7.36 23.01 4.96
N ALA A 5 6.13 23.20 4.44
CA ALA A 5 5.35 24.41 4.56
C ALA A 5 3.98 24.11 5.21
N TRP A 6 3.48 25.05 6.00
CA TRP A 6 2.11 25.07 6.49
C TRP A 6 1.23 25.80 5.47
N ARG A 7 0.01 25.27 5.29
CA ARG A 7 -1.02 25.88 4.45
C ARG A 7 -2.37 25.83 5.18
N ASP A 8 -3.11 26.91 5.06
CA ASP A 8 -4.48 27.01 5.53
C ASP A 8 -5.45 26.73 4.39
N PHE A 9 -6.49 25.95 4.68
CA PHE A 9 -7.57 25.63 3.76
C PHE A 9 -8.91 25.98 4.40
N GLY A 10 -9.85 26.46 3.59
CA GLY A 10 -11.19 26.80 4.08
C GLY A 10 -12.05 25.59 4.46
N SER A 11 -11.70 24.40 3.99
CA SER A 11 -12.39 23.15 4.31
C SER A 11 -11.43 21.94 4.20
N TRP A 12 -11.85 20.81 4.80
CA TRP A 12 -11.19 19.52 4.63
C TRP A 12 -12.17 18.46 4.13
N PRO A 13 -11.84 17.68 3.09
CA PRO A 13 -10.70 17.89 2.19
C PRO A 13 -10.85 19.22 1.42
N PRO A 14 -9.75 19.87 1.00
CA PRO A 14 -9.85 21.09 0.21
C PRO A 14 -10.40 20.80 -1.18
N PRO A 15 -11.08 21.74 -1.84
CA PRO A 15 -11.52 21.59 -3.22
C PRO A 15 -10.32 21.54 -4.20
N GLY A 16 -10.52 21.01 -5.40
CA GLY A 16 -9.50 20.91 -6.43
C GLY A 16 -8.56 19.70 -6.28
N TYR A 17 -9.05 18.65 -5.62
CA TYR A 17 -8.38 17.35 -5.52
C TYR A 17 -9.35 16.24 -5.89
N SER A 18 -9.01 15.48 -6.92
CA SER A 18 -9.82 14.38 -7.43
C SER A 18 -9.19 13.01 -7.17
N PRO A 19 -9.99 11.96 -6.93
CA PRO A 19 -9.47 10.62 -6.69
C PRO A 19 -8.88 10.04 -7.97
N VAL A 20 -7.58 9.78 -7.97
CA VAL A 20 -6.85 9.12 -9.05
C VAL A 20 -6.48 7.70 -8.60
N ARG A 21 -6.79 6.70 -9.44
CA ARG A 21 -6.47 5.30 -9.21
C ARG A 21 -5.07 4.98 -9.73
N PHE A 22 -4.18 4.58 -8.86
CA PHE A 22 -2.88 4.01 -9.20
C PHE A 22 -2.97 2.49 -9.06
N ARG A 23 -2.97 1.78 -10.19
CA ARG A 23 -3.13 0.33 -10.24
C ARG A 23 -1.81 -0.39 -9.95
N LEU A 24 -1.88 -1.42 -9.13
CA LEU A 24 -0.81 -2.38 -8.94
C LEU A 24 -0.69 -3.23 -10.22
N ARG A 25 0.53 -3.51 -10.66
CA ARG A 25 0.83 -4.27 -11.87
C ARG A 25 1.90 -5.31 -11.60
N ALA A 26 1.94 -6.33 -12.44
CA ALA A 26 3.01 -7.32 -12.44
C ALA A 26 4.40 -6.68 -12.43
N GLY A 27 5.35 -7.35 -11.79
CA GLY A 27 6.73 -6.85 -11.66
C GLY A 27 6.90 -5.66 -10.72
N GLY A 28 5.96 -5.44 -9.79
CA GLY A 28 6.05 -4.39 -8.77
C GLY A 28 5.88 -2.98 -9.35
N THR A 29 5.19 -2.83 -10.48
CA THR A 29 4.93 -1.53 -11.11
C THR A 29 3.63 -0.92 -10.58
N LEU A 30 3.61 0.41 -10.43
CA LEU A 30 2.43 1.21 -10.07
C LEU A 30 2.13 2.20 -11.19
N SER A 31 0.89 2.29 -11.66
CA SER A 31 0.52 3.16 -12.78
C SER A 31 -0.86 3.78 -12.60
N ALA A 32 -0.97 5.10 -12.85
CA ALA A 32 -2.25 5.81 -12.91
C ALA A 32 -2.97 5.60 -14.26
N ALA A 33 -2.25 5.19 -15.32
CA ALA A 33 -2.85 4.97 -16.63
C ALA A 33 -3.72 3.70 -16.64
N ASP A 34 -4.89 3.82 -17.26
CA ASP A 34 -5.73 2.65 -17.52
C ASP A 34 -5.12 1.76 -18.61
N PRO A 35 -5.36 0.43 -18.57
CA PRO A 35 -5.00 -0.45 -19.69
C PRO A 35 -5.72 0.03 -20.94
N GLY A 36 -4.95 0.28 -22.01
CA GLY A 36 -5.50 0.78 -23.30
C GLY A 36 -5.53 2.30 -23.44
N ALA A 37 -5.04 3.08 -22.48
CA ALA A 37 -4.80 4.52 -22.68
C ALA A 37 -3.71 4.72 -23.75
N PRO A 38 -3.80 5.79 -24.59
CA PRO A 38 -2.77 6.08 -25.60
C PRO A 38 -1.38 6.18 -24.95
N GLY A 39 -0.42 5.42 -25.48
CA GLY A 39 0.96 5.39 -24.96
C GLY A 39 1.24 4.31 -23.90
N VAL A 40 0.24 3.56 -23.44
CA VAL A 40 0.45 2.33 -22.67
C VAL A 40 0.49 1.16 -23.66
N PRO A 41 1.60 0.40 -23.74
CA PRO A 41 1.62 -0.79 -24.59
C PRO A 41 0.44 -1.69 -24.21
N ALA A 42 -0.47 -1.93 -25.15
CA ALA A 42 -1.43 -3.00 -24.99
C ALA A 42 -0.61 -4.29 -24.83
N ALA A 43 -0.95 -5.10 -23.84
CA ALA A 43 -0.44 -6.46 -23.77
C ALA A 43 -0.86 -7.15 -25.09
N SER A 44 0.06 -7.25 -26.04
CA SER A 44 -0.18 -7.80 -27.37
C SER A 44 -0.10 -9.31 -27.24
N GLY A 45 -1.23 -9.95 -27.40
CA GLY A 45 -1.34 -11.41 -27.47
C GLY A 45 -2.17 -11.95 -26.30
N ALA A 46 -2.72 -13.14 -26.47
CA ALA A 46 -3.33 -13.95 -25.41
C ALA A 46 -2.24 -14.41 -24.43
N GLU A 47 -1.63 -13.46 -23.70
CA GLU A 47 -0.77 -13.80 -22.57
C GLU A 47 -1.66 -14.33 -21.45
N ALA A 48 -1.22 -15.42 -20.85
CA ALA A 48 -1.86 -15.95 -19.65
C ALA A 48 -2.08 -14.82 -18.64
N GLU A 49 -3.23 -14.81 -17.96
CA GLU A 49 -3.50 -13.81 -16.91
C GLU A 49 -2.28 -13.72 -15.98
N PRO A 50 -1.81 -12.50 -15.67
CA PRO A 50 -0.63 -12.36 -14.84
C PRO A 50 -0.87 -13.04 -13.49
N ALA A 51 0.05 -13.91 -13.10
CA ALA A 51 -0.03 -14.60 -11.84
C ALA A 51 -0.04 -13.59 -10.68
N PRO A 52 -0.78 -13.84 -9.59
CA PRO A 52 -0.77 -12.97 -8.44
C PRO A 52 0.61 -12.93 -7.79
N ASP A 53 0.98 -11.78 -7.23
CA ASP A 53 2.15 -11.67 -6.39
C ASP A 53 1.92 -12.40 -5.07
N ARG A 54 2.93 -13.11 -4.58
CA ARG A 54 2.83 -14.00 -3.42
C ARG A 54 3.84 -13.61 -2.36
N TYR A 55 3.44 -13.75 -1.12
CA TYR A 55 4.33 -13.65 0.02
C TYR A 55 3.84 -14.54 1.16
N ARG A 56 4.74 -14.86 2.09
CA ARG A 56 4.43 -15.62 3.29
C ARG A 56 4.49 -14.69 4.49
N TYR A 57 3.40 -14.63 5.23
CA TYR A 57 3.36 -13.96 6.52
C TYR A 57 3.57 -14.99 7.64
N ASP A 58 4.52 -14.70 8.53
CA ASP A 58 4.76 -15.50 9.72
C ASP A 58 4.52 -14.65 10.98
N PRO A 59 3.48 -14.94 11.78
CA PRO A 59 3.24 -14.20 13.02
C PRO A 59 4.33 -14.43 14.08
N ALA A 60 5.22 -15.41 13.94
CA ALA A 60 6.40 -15.57 14.81
C ALA A 60 7.53 -14.59 14.44
N ASP A 61 7.61 -14.15 13.16
CA ASP A 61 8.49 -13.08 12.68
C ASP A 61 7.66 -11.98 11.99
N PRO A 62 6.78 -11.27 12.72
CA PRO A 62 5.82 -10.35 12.12
C PRO A 62 6.52 -9.17 11.45
N THR A 63 5.95 -8.69 10.34
CA THR A 63 6.41 -7.48 9.65
C THR A 63 6.54 -6.32 10.64
N PRO A 64 7.74 -5.73 10.82
CA PRO A 64 7.94 -4.70 11.83
C PRO A 64 7.33 -3.35 11.42
N ALA A 65 6.86 -2.59 12.41
CA ALA A 65 6.45 -1.22 12.22
C ALA A 65 7.66 -0.29 12.13
N VAL A 66 7.82 0.39 10.99
CA VAL A 66 8.85 1.42 10.76
C VAL A 66 8.18 2.78 10.56
N GLY A 67 8.43 3.72 11.46
CA GLY A 67 7.81 5.05 11.38
C GLY A 67 6.28 5.03 11.54
N GLY A 68 5.61 6.01 10.95
CA GLY A 68 4.16 6.17 10.99
C GLY A 68 3.63 6.77 12.29
N VAL A 69 2.30 6.71 12.47
CA VAL A 69 1.61 7.29 13.62
C VAL A 69 1.76 6.37 14.83
N ARG A 70 2.75 6.64 15.68
CA ARG A 70 3.03 5.90 16.91
C ARG A 70 3.48 6.87 18.01
N MET A 71 3.22 6.54 19.27
CA MET A 71 3.71 7.31 20.43
C MET A 71 5.03 6.72 20.96
N VAL A 72 6.03 6.61 20.08
CA VAL A 72 7.37 6.08 20.40
C VAL A 72 8.45 6.92 19.74
N ARG A 73 9.71 6.77 20.21
CA ARG A 73 10.85 7.56 19.70
C ARG A 73 11.04 7.45 18.18
N ASP A 74 10.73 6.29 17.59
CA ASP A 74 10.89 6.01 16.16
C ASP A 74 9.60 6.23 15.36
N SER A 75 8.72 7.12 15.80
CA SER A 75 7.52 7.55 15.10
C SER A 75 7.82 8.52 13.95
N GLY A 76 6.77 8.87 13.19
CA GLY A 76 6.83 9.85 12.12
C GLY A 76 7.48 9.33 10.85
N ARG A 77 8.14 10.22 10.12
CA ARG A 77 8.79 9.92 8.85
C ARG A 77 10.10 9.16 9.06
N ARG A 78 10.21 7.96 8.48
CA ARG A 78 11.40 7.08 8.58
C ARG A 78 11.73 6.49 7.22
N ASP A 79 12.99 6.10 7.05
CA ASP A 79 13.47 5.37 5.88
C ASP A 79 13.00 3.92 5.97
N ASN A 80 12.26 3.47 4.97
CA ASN A 80 11.69 2.12 4.88
C ASN A 80 12.50 1.19 3.96
N THR A 81 13.62 1.62 3.41
CA THR A 81 14.41 0.85 2.45
C THR A 81 14.79 -0.54 2.98
N ALA A 82 15.15 -0.63 4.25
CA ALA A 82 15.48 -1.92 4.87
C ALA A 82 14.24 -2.82 5.05
N LEU A 83 13.06 -2.23 5.34
CA LEU A 83 11.81 -2.97 5.45
C LEU A 83 11.39 -3.56 4.09
N GLU A 84 11.62 -2.83 3.02
CA GLU A 84 11.29 -3.23 1.64
C GLU A 84 12.10 -4.43 1.14
N ALA A 85 13.21 -4.75 1.78
CA ALA A 85 14.02 -5.93 1.47
C ALA A 85 13.45 -7.23 2.07
N ARG A 86 12.44 -7.16 2.93
CA ARG A 86 11.80 -8.34 3.52
C ARG A 86 10.93 -9.06 2.49
N PRO A 87 10.94 -10.41 2.48
CA PRO A 87 10.14 -11.20 1.54
C PRO A 87 8.62 -11.13 1.81
N ASP A 88 8.21 -10.65 2.99
CA ASP A 88 6.81 -10.46 3.39
C ASP A 88 6.28 -9.05 3.10
N VAL A 89 7.02 -8.23 2.34
CA VAL A 89 6.63 -6.88 1.92
C VAL A 89 6.68 -6.77 0.40
N LEU A 90 5.51 -6.75 -0.23
CA LEU A 90 5.41 -6.43 -1.65
C LEU A 90 5.51 -4.94 -1.89
N THR A 91 6.22 -4.52 -2.93
CA THR A 91 6.39 -3.12 -3.30
C THR A 91 5.94 -2.87 -4.73
N TYR A 92 5.15 -1.80 -4.94
CA TYR A 92 4.71 -1.36 -6.26
C TYR A 92 5.10 0.10 -6.45
N THR A 93 5.80 0.43 -7.54
CA THR A 93 6.48 1.72 -7.69
C THR A 93 6.21 2.33 -9.05
N THR A 94 5.92 3.64 -9.10
CA THR A 94 5.78 4.39 -10.37
C THR A 94 7.13 4.59 -11.04
N GLY A 95 7.11 4.98 -12.31
CA GLY A 95 8.24 5.70 -12.93
C GLY A 95 8.56 6.99 -12.15
N PRO A 96 9.69 7.67 -12.46
CA PRO A 96 9.96 8.99 -11.94
C PRO A 96 8.83 9.96 -12.34
N LEU A 97 8.35 10.76 -11.39
CA LEU A 97 7.32 11.76 -11.65
C LEU A 97 7.87 12.87 -12.57
N GLU A 98 7.11 13.23 -13.59
CA GLU A 98 7.49 14.28 -14.55
C GLU A 98 7.29 15.70 -13.98
N ALA A 99 6.39 15.84 -13.02
CA ALA A 99 6.08 17.07 -12.29
C ALA A 99 5.84 16.80 -10.81
N ASP A 100 5.83 17.86 -9.99
CA ASP A 100 5.39 17.75 -8.61
C ASP A 100 3.94 17.27 -8.57
N THR A 101 3.68 16.25 -7.72
CA THR A 101 2.36 15.67 -7.55
C THR A 101 1.88 15.92 -6.12
N GLU A 102 0.82 16.69 -5.99
CA GLU A 102 0.24 17.03 -4.71
C GLU A 102 -0.94 16.11 -4.40
N VAL A 103 -0.92 15.51 -3.19
CA VAL A 103 -1.94 14.59 -2.70
C VAL A 103 -2.45 15.13 -1.37
N ILE A 104 -3.73 15.60 -1.34
CA ILE A 104 -4.33 16.15 -0.12
C ILE A 104 -5.75 15.61 0.05
N GLY A 105 -5.97 14.87 1.10
CA GLY A 105 -7.29 14.30 1.45
C GLY A 105 -7.20 12.87 1.96
N GLU A 106 -8.33 12.17 1.84
CA GLU A 106 -8.49 10.78 2.24
C GLU A 106 -7.77 9.84 1.25
N VAL A 107 -6.97 8.93 1.78
CA VAL A 107 -6.25 7.91 1.00
C VAL A 107 -6.85 6.55 1.27
N SER A 108 -7.07 5.75 0.24
CA SER A 108 -7.56 4.39 0.38
C SER A 108 -6.87 3.43 -0.60
N ALA A 109 -6.98 2.15 -0.33
CA ALA A 109 -6.54 1.10 -1.25
C ALA A 109 -7.63 0.04 -1.37
N GLU A 110 -7.80 -0.48 -2.57
CA GLU A 110 -8.60 -1.64 -2.89
C GLU A 110 -7.66 -2.75 -3.33
N ILE A 111 -7.50 -3.77 -2.49
CA ILE A 111 -6.57 -4.87 -2.73
C ILE A 111 -7.37 -6.16 -2.92
N TRP A 112 -7.30 -6.74 -4.10
CA TRP A 112 -7.78 -8.09 -4.35
C TRP A 112 -6.80 -9.08 -3.74
N PHE A 113 -7.28 -9.88 -2.80
CA PHE A 113 -6.44 -10.60 -1.87
C PHE A 113 -7.01 -11.99 -1.58
N SER A 114 -6.13 -12.95 -1.33
CA SER A 114 -6.48 -14.21 -0.67
C SER A 114 -5.34 -14.70 0.21
N SER A 115 -5.67 -15.57 1.15
CA SER A 115 -4.74 -16.19 2.09
C SER A 115 -4.97 -17.70 2.14
N SER A 116 -3.98 -18.46 2.58
CA SER A 116 -4.17 -19.88 2.89
C SER A 116 -4.96 -20.14 4.19
N LEU A 117 -5.31 -19.08 4.94
CA LEU A 117 -6.08 -19.12 6.16
C LEU A 117 -7.25 -18.13 6.09
N ALA A 118 -8.35 -18.47 6.78
CA ALA A 118 -9.56 -17.64 6.79
C ALA A 118 -9.38 -16.27 7.48
N TYR A 119 -8.39 -16.13 8.35
CA TYR A 119 -8.12 -14.88 9.07
C TYR A 119 -6.78 -14.31 8.65
N ALA A 120 -6.83 -13.10 8.10
CA ALA A 120 -5.63 -12.40 7.62
C ALA A 120 -5.77 -10.88 7.79
N ASP A 121 -4.65 -10.17 7.82
CA ASP A 121 -4.62 -8.72 7.78
C ASP A 121 -4.01 -8.25 6.46
N VAL A 122 -4.52 -7.15 5.94
CA VAL A 122 -3.94 -6.43 4.81
C VAL A 122 -3.51 -5.06 5.29
N PHE A 123 -2.20 -4.84 5.30
CA PHE A 123 -1.57 -3.55 5.60
C PHE A 123 -1.11 -2.90 4.31
N VAL A 124 -1.44 -1.62 4.14
CA VAL A 124 -1.00 -0.82 2.99
C VAL A 124 -0.29 0.43 3.48
N ARG A 125 0.85 0.74 2.88
CA ARG A 125 1.63 1.95 3.15
C ARG A 125 1.95 2.69 1.86
N LEU A 126 1.76 4.00 1.89
CA LEU A 126 2.20 4.93 0.86
C LEU A 126 3.58 5.48 1.23
N CYS A 127 4.52 5.46 0.28
CA CYS A 127 5.88 5.96 0.46
C CYS A 127 6.28 6.91 -0.68
N ASP A 128 7.17 7.84 -0.35
CA ASP A 128 7.88 8.73 -1.27
C ASP A 128 9.31 8.22 -1.46
N VAL A 129 9.65 7.79 -2.68
CA VAL A 129 11.00 7.32 -3.00
C VAL A 129 11.76 8.42 -3.71
N GLY A 130 12.78 8.93 -3.04
CA GLY A 130 13.65 9.96 -3.59
C GLY A 130 14.59 9.42 -4.69
N PRO A 131 15.24 10.30 -5.47
CA PRO A 131 16.12 9.93 -6.59
C PRO A 131 17.29 9.01 -6.21
N ARG A 132 17.70 9.01 -4.94
CA ARG A 132 18.76 8.14 -4.41
C ARG A 132 18.24 6.80 -3.89
N GLY A 133 16.97 6.46 -4.13
CA GLY A 133 16.36 5.20 -3.73
C GLY A 133 15.88 5.12 -2.27
N ARG A 134 16.07 6.14 -1.44
CA ARG A 134 15.51 6.17 -0.08
C ARG A 134 14.00 6.29 -0.12
N SER A 135 13.33 5.45 0.65
CA SER A 135 11.88 5.34 0.72
C SER A 135 11.35 5.86 2.05
N TRP A 136 10.59 6.93 2.02
CA TRP A 136 10.04 7.59 3.19
C TRP A 136 8.54 7.35 3.31
N ASN A 137 8.08 6.83 4.45
CA ASN A 137 6.65 6.64 4.67
C ASN A 137 5.88 7.98 4.69
N VAL A 138 4.71 7.97 4.07
CA VAL A 138 3.75 9.10 4.03
C VAL A 138 2.57 8.82 4.93
N CYS A 139 1.78 7.81 4.62
CA CYS A 139 0.66 7.35 5.42
C CYS A 139 0.46 5.84 5.24
N ASP A 140 -0.33 5.24 6.10
CA ASP A 140 -0.59 3.80 6.08
C ASP A 140 -1.92 3.47 6.75
N GLY A 141 -2.38 2.23 6.57
CA GLY A 141 -3.57 1.68 7.18
C GLY A 141 -3.56 0.16 7.17
N LEU A 142 -4.46 -0.44 7.95
CA LEU A 142 -4.64 -1.88 8.05
C LEU A 142 -6.12 -2.21 8.10
N THR A 143 -6.49 -3.31 7.47
CA THR A 143 -7.81 -3.93 7.61
C THR A 143 -7.65 -5.41 7.92
N SER A 144 -8.49 -5.92 8.84
CA SER A 144 -8.55 -7.35 9.15
C SER A 144 -9.66 -8.01 8.37
N LEU A 145 -9.41 -9.21 7.87
CA LEU A 145 -10.32 -9.99 7.05
C LEU A 145 -10.73 -11.27 7.77
N THR A 146 -11.98 -11.66 7.54
CA THR A 146 -12.50 -12.99 7.82
C THR A 146 -12.96 -13.62 6.50
N GLY A 147 -12.77 -14.92 6.29
CA GLY A 147 -13.01 -15.56 5.00
C GLY A 147 -11.94 -15.21 3.95
N ALA A 148 -10.71 -14.90 4.40
CA ALA A 148 -9.61 -14.52 3.52
C ALA A 148 -9.05 -15.71 2.71
N ASP A 149 -9.49 -16.94 2.96
CA ASP A 149 -9.21 -18.13 2.18
C ASP A 149 -9.94 -18.13 0.82
N GLU A 150 -10.90 -17.26 0.65
CA GLU A 150 -11.50 -16.94 -0.65
C GLU A 150 -10.95 -15.62 -1.19
N VAL A 151 -10.91 -15.50 -2.53
CA VAL A 151 -10.47 -14.26 -3.18
C VAL A 151 -11.52 -13.17 -2.99
N ALA A 152 -11.15 -12.10 -2.32
CA ALA A 152 -12.03 -10.97 -2.05
C ALA A 152 -11.31 -9.63 -2.19
N LYS A 153 -12.08 -8.56 -2.35
CA LYS A 153 -11.54 -7.19 -2.39
C LYS A 153 -11.50 -6.61 -0.98
N ALA A 154 -10.29 -6.46 -0.43
CA ALA A 154 -10.04 -5.75 0.82
C ALA A 154 -10.01 -4.24 0.56
N THR A 155 -10.81 -3.47 1.32
CA THR A 155 -10.72 -2.01 1.33
C THR A 155 -9.94 -1.56 2.55
N VAL A 156 -8.80 -0.93 2.33
CA VAL A 156 -7.93 -0.40 3.38
C VAL A 156 -8.02 1.11 3.38
N ARG A 157 -8.45 1.71 4.50
CA ARG A 157 -8.38 3.16 4.70
C ARG A 157 -7.03 3.51 5.30
N LEU A 158 -6.28 4.37 4.61
CA LEU A 158 -5.05 4.92 5.14
C LEU A 158 -5.35 6.23 5.89
N TRP A 159 -4.40 6.68 6.72
CA TRP A 159 -4.51 8.00 7.30
C TRP A 159 -4.57 9.06 6.20
N PRO A 160 -5.45 10.07 6.32
CA PRO A 160 -5.49 11.19 5.40
C PRO A 160 -4.15 11.92 5.40
N THR A 161 -3.79 12.50 4.26
CA THR A 161 -2.48 13.15 4.12
C THR A 161 -2.58 14.48 3.37
N ALA A 162 -1.58 15.35 3.60
CA ALA A 162 -1.28 16.51 2.79
C ALA A 162 0.20 16.42 2.43
N TYR A 163 0.50 15.88 1.26
CA TYR A 163 1.86 15.55 0.83
C TYR A 163 2.12 16.00 -0.61
N ARG A 164 3.31 16.53 -0.86
CA ARG A 164 3.80 16.82 -2.22
C ARG A 164 4.96 15.88 -2.54
N PHE A 165 4.73 15.01 -3.52
CA PHE A 165 5.79 14.22 -4.17
C PHE A 165 6.49 15.11 -5.18
N LYS A 166 7.80 15.22 -5.10
CA LYS A 166 8.58 16.11 -5.98
C LYS A 166 8.84 15.46 -7.35
N ARG A 167 9.00 16.27 -8.37
CA ARG A 167 9.49 15.83 -9.67
C ARG A 167 10.75 14.98 -9.52
N GLY A 168 10.84 13.89 -10.27
CA GLY A 168 11.94 12.91 -10.20
C GLY A 168 11.85 11.91 -9.05
N HIS A 169 10.95 12.12 -8.07
CA HIS A 169 10.61 11.12 -7.06
C HIS A 169 9.68 10.05 -7.65
N ARG A 170 9.40 9.00 -6.88
CA ARG A 170 8.46 7.94 -7.24
C ARG A 170 7.47 7.73 -6.12
N ILE A 171 6.22 7.46 -6.48
CA ILE A 171 5.21 6.97 -5.54
C ILE A 171 5.41 5.47 -5.40
N ARG A 172 5.47 4.99 -4.15
CA ARG A 172 5.55 3.56 -3.85
C ARG A 172 4.46 3.15 -2.88
N VAL A 173 3.90 1.98 -3.12
CA VAL A 173 2.94 1.32 -2.24
C VAL A 173 3.55 0.04 -1.71
N HIS A 174 3.49 -0.18 -0.40
CA HIS A 174 3.75 -1.48 0.22
C HIS A 174 2.43 -2.20 0.46
N VAL A 175 2.45 -3.51 0.27
CA VAL A 175 1.39 -4.42 0.73
C VAL A 175 2.05 -5.50 1.57
N SER A 176 1.57 -5.70 2.79
CA SER A 176 2.03 -6.72 3.73
C SER A 176 0.89 -7.11 4.67
N SER A 177 1.15 -7.97 5.66
CA SER A 177 0.12 -8.43 6.60
C SER A 177 0.29 -7.91 8.02
N GLY A 178 1.05 -6.83 8.20
CA GLY A 178 1.16 -6.25 9.53
C GLY A 178 2.15 -5.09 9.63
N ALA A 179 2.20 -4.53 10.83
CA ALA A 179 3.19 -3.54 11.26
C ALA A 179 3.32 -3.64 12.80
N PHE A 180 3.94 -4.71 13.27
CA PHE A 180 4.09 -4.99 14.71
C PHE A 180 5.22 -4.12 15.32
N PRO A 181 5.03 -3.59 16.53
CA PRO A 181 3.93 -3.74 17.46
C PRO A 181 2.84 -2.64 17.37
N ARG A 182 2.82 -1.82 16.30
CA ARG A 182 1.78 -0.79 16.13
C ARG A 182 0.39 -1.41 16.01
N TYR A 183 0.28 -2.47 15.24
CA TYR A 183 -0.87 -3.35 15.17
C TYR A 183 -0.52 -4.69 15.80
N ALA A 184 -1.47 -5.29 16.50
CA ALA A 184 -1.31 -6.66 16.97
C ALA A 184 -1.11 -7.57 15.76
N ARG A 185 -0.24 -8.58 15.90
CA ARG A 185 -0.03 -9.58 14.85
C ARG A 185 -1.27 -10.47 14.71
N ASN A 186 -1.71 -10.68 13.49
CA ASN A 186 -2.74 -11.67 13.21
C ASN A 186 -2.17 -13.06 13.44
N THR A 187 -2.81 -13.86 14.29
CA THR A 187 -2.35 -15.20 14.64
C THR A 187 -2.74 -16.27 13.62
N GLY A 188 -3.60 -15.92 12.64
CA GLY A 188 -4.16 -16.84 11.65
C GLY A 188 -5.25 -17.77 12.17
N THR A 189 -5.50 -17.77 13.48
CA THR A 189 -6.41 -18.75 14.13
C THR A 189 -7.84 -18.26 14.30
N GLY A 190 -8.07 -16.93 14.19
CA GLY A 190 -9.36 -16.32 14.53
C GLY A 190 -9.66 -16.26 16.03
N GLU A 191 -8.75 -16.75 16.88
CA GLU A 191 -8.88 -16.63 18.33
C GLU A 191 -8.69 -15.17 18.77
N PRO A 192 -9.36 -14.72 19.85
CA PRO A 192 -9.14 -13.39 20.40
C PRO A 192 -7.65 -13.19 20.72
N HIS A 193 -7.09 -12.04 20.33
CA HIS A 193 -5.65 -11.73 20.51
C HIS A 193 -5.14 -11.92 21.95
N ALA A 194 -5.99 -11.64 22.95
CA ALA A 194 -5.64 -11.78 24.37
C ALA A 194 -5.42 -13.21 24.83
N THR A 195 -5.98 -14.19 24.13
CA THR A 195 -5.99 -15.62 24.54
C THR A 195 -5.37 -16.53 23.49
N ALA A 196 -5.08 -16.03 22.30
CA ALA A 196 -4.48 -16.81 21.23
C ALA A 196 -3.09 -17.32 21.64
N ALA A 197 -2.92 -18.63 21.62
CA ALA A 197 -1.67 -19.32 21.99
C ALA A 197 -0.93 -19.87 20.77
N ARG A 198 -1.62 -20.02 19.63
CA ARG A 198 -1.04 -20.59 18.40
C ARG A 198 -0.75 -19.47 17.39
N LEU A 199 0.33 -19.62 16.66
CA LEU A 199 0.75 -18.75 15.58
C LEU A 199 0.82 -19.57 14.29
N LEU A 200 -0.02 -19.24 13.30
CA LEU A 200 -0.12 -19.99 12.06
C LEU A 200 0.41 -19.11 10.91
N PRO A 201 1.54 -19.49 10.28
CA PRO A 201 1.99 -18.83 9.08
C PRO A 201 1.00 -19.03 7.92
N ALA A 202 0.86 -18.03 7.07
CA ALA A 202 -0.05 -18.02 5.92
C ALA A 202 0.64 -17.62 4.63
N ASP A 203 0.32 -18.34 3.54
CA ASP A 203 0.70 -17.93 2.19
C ASP A 203 -0.39 -17.01 1.63
N GLN A 204 0.00 -15.86 1.10
CA GLN A 204 -0.90 -14.80 0.71
C GLN A 204 -0.69 -14.38 -0.73
N CYS A 205 -1.75 -13.96 -1.39
CA CYS A 205 -1.77 -13.54 -2.78
C CYS A 205 -2.37 -12.16 -2.94
N VAL A 206 -1.73 -11.32 -3.75
CA VAL A 206 -2.24 -10.03 -4.20
C VAL A 206 -2.46 -10.10 -5.71
N TYR A 207 -3.70 -9.86 -6.15
CA TYR A 207 -4.09 -9.94 -7.54
C TYR A 207 -4.04 -8.55 -8.17
N HIS A 208 -3.67 -8.50 -9.44
CA HIS A 208 -3.55 -7.26 -10.23
C HIS A 208 -3.92 -7.45 -11.70
N ASP A 209 -4.60 -8.55 -12.01
CA ASP A 209 -5.15 -8.82 -13.33
C ASP A 209 -6.36 -7.92 -13.66
N PRO A 210 -6.83 -7.88 -14.93
CA PRO A 210 -7.94 -7.01 -15.33
C PRO A 210 -9.28 -7.29 -14.61
N ALA A 211 -9.53 -8.54 -14.20
CA ALA A 211 -10.74 -8.91 -13.47
C ALA A 211 -10.65 -8.56 -11.98
N ARG A 212 -9.42 -8.51 -11.44
CA ARG A 212 -9.12 -8.26 -10.02
C ARG A 212 -8.08 -7.13 -9.89
N PRO A 213 -8.41 -5.90 -10.30
CA PRO A 213 -7.46 -4.79 -10.37
C PRO A 213 -7.24 -4.15 -8.99
N SER A 214 -6.18 -4.55 -8.30
CA SER A 214 -5.76 -3.86 -7.08
C SER A 214 -5.24 -2.46 -7.38
N ALA A 215 -5.58 -1.48 -6.53
CA ALA A 215 -5.19 -0.09 -6.69
C ALA A 215 -5.10 0.66 -5.36
N VAL A 216 -4.25 1.70 -5.31
CA VAL A 216 -4.35 2.77 -4.32
C VAL A 216 -5.07 3.98 -4.96
N ILE A 217 -5.93 4.63 -4.19
CA ILE A 217 -6.71 5.79 -4.60
C ILE A 217 -6.16 7.00 -3.85
N LEU A 218 -5.60 7.95 -4.60
CA LEU A 218 -4.97 9.15 -4.08
C LEU A 218 -5.77 10.38 -4.52
N PRO A 219 -6.11 11.30 -3.59
CA PRO A 219 -6.70 12.61 -3.94
C PRO A 219 -5.61 13.51 -4.51
N VAL A 220 -5.45 13.49 -5.82
CA VAL A 220 -4.43 14.27 -6.55
C VAL A 220 -5.02 15.62 -6.95
N ARG A 221 -4.19 16.67 -6.90
CA ARG A 221 -4.57 18.00 -7.34
C ARG A 221 -4.97 17.98 -8.81
N ASP A 222 -6.11 18.61 -9.10
CA ASP A 222 -6.60 18.80 -10.48
C ASP A 222 -5.59 19.67 -11.28
N ALA A 223 -5.44 19.37 -12.57
CA ALA A 223 -4.51 20.06 -13.47
C ALA A 223 -4.95 21.50 -13.77
#